data_0db02d9bc14247f8bf5d5cd28e09aa34
#
_entry.id   0db02d9bc14247f8bf5d5cd28e09aa34
#
_cell.length_a   1.000
_cell.length_b   1.000
_cell.length_c   1.000
_cell.angle_alpha   90.00
_cell.angle_beta   90.00
_cell.angle_gamma   90.00
#
_symmetry.space_group_name_H-M   'P 1'
#
loop_
_entity.id
_entity.type
_entity.pdbx_description
1 polymer ?
#
loop_
_entity_poly.entity_id
_entity_poly.type
_entity_poly.pdbx_seq_one_letter_code
_entity_poly.pdbx_strand_id
1 'polypeptide(L)'
;MIFVKIGIASDHRGYKAKQILKDNLYKYEVIDYGTDSEDSVDFPVYAKKLGFAIQNGEVDLGIAICGTGIGMSIALNKMKGIYCAKVSNVSEAVLCKSHNNANVIAMSEDLSEDDMLKIVEKFINTPFSNVIKYVRRNNMVSELEND
;
A
#
# COMPACT_ATOMS: atom_id res chain seq x y z
N MET A 1 6.65 21.56 6.78
CA MET A 1 6.74 20.10 6.92
C MET A 1 5.45 19.47 6.42
N ILE A 2 5.57 18.53 5.49
CA ILE A 2 4.40 17.81 4.95
C ILE A 2 4.21 16.56 5.79
N PHE A 3 3.03 16.42 6.41
CA PHE A 3 2.67 15.23 7.15
C PHE A 3 1.97 14.25 6.22
N VAL A 4 2.51 13.04 6.11
CA VAL A 4 1.94 11.97 5.31
C VAL A 4 0.94 11.19 6.16
N LYS A 5 -0.28 11.04 5.66
CA LYS A 5 -1.31 10.21 6.28
C LYS A 5 -1.31 8.85 5.60
N ILE A 6 -1.30 7.81 6.41
CA ILE A 6 -1.16 6.43 5.94
C ILE A 6 -2.41 5.64 6.29
N GLY A 7 -3.02 5.00 5.29
CA GLY A 7 -4.07 4.03 5.51
C GLY A 7 -3.48 2.63 5.60
N ILE A 8 -4.02 1.79 6.47
CA ILE A 8 -3.62 0.41 6.56
C ILE A 8 -4.85 -0.50 6.56
N ALA A 9 -4.79 -1.59 5.83
CA ALA A 9 -5.87 -2.55 5.75
C ALA A 9 -5.32 -3.96 5.57
N SER A 10 -6.09 -4.94 6.01
CA SER A 10 -5.75 -6.35 5.84
C SER A 10 -7.02 -7.19 5.76
N ASP A 11 -6.87 -8.43 5.28
CA ASP A 11 -7.85 -9.46 5.55
C ASP A 11 -7.51 -10.16 6.88
N HIS A 12 -8.21 -11.27 7.18
CA HIS A 12 -7.97 -12.03 8.40
C HIS A 12 -6.55 -12.60 8.49
N ARG A 13 -5.95 -12.96 7.33
CA ARG A 13 -4.58 -13.50 7.28
C ARG A 13 -3.55 -12.44 7.66
N GLY A 14 -3.76 -11.22 7.22
CA GLY A 14 -2.84 -10.10 7.50
C GLY A 14 -3.12 -9.35 8.80
N TYR A 15 -4.14 -9.73 9.55
CA TYR A 15 -4.57 -8.98 10.74
C TYR A 15 -3.45 -8.80 11.79
N LYS A 16 -2.76 -9.88 12.15
CA LYS A 16 -1.67 -9.81 13.15
C LYS A 16 -0.55 -8.87 12.69
N ALA A 17 -0.12 -9.03 11.44
CA ALA A 17 0.92 -8.18 10.86
C ALA A 17 0.48 -6.71 10.85
N LYS A 18 -0.78 -6.43 10.52
CA LYS A 18 -1.33 -5.08 10.55
C LYS A 18 -1.24 -4.47 11.96
N GLN A 19 -1.60 -5.21 12.99
CA GLN A 19 -1.53 -4.74 14.37
C GLN A 19 -0.09 -4.43 14.78
N ILE A 20 0.86 -5.28 14.41
CA ILE A 20 2.28 -5.08 14.69
C ILE A 20 2.79 -3.81 14.01
N LEU A 21 2.45 -3.62 12.74
CA LEU A 21 2.84 -2.42 12.00
C LEU A 21 2.27 -1.16 12.62
N LYS A 22 1.01 -1.17 13.01
CA LYS A 22 0.38 -0.01 13.67
C LYS A 22 1.13 0.38 14.94
N ASP A 23 1.50 -0.60 15.75
CA ASP A 23 2.22 -0.34 17.01
C ASP A 23 3.60 0.27 16.77
N ASN A 24 4.21 0.00 15.63
CA ASN A 24 5.56 0.47 15.30
C ASN A 24 5.58 1.73 14.40
N LEU A 25 4.42 2.15 13.88
CA LEU A 25 4.32 3.33 13.02
C LEU A 25 3.85 4.57 13.79
N TYR A 26 4.18 4.66 15.07
CA TYR A 26 3.73 5.74 15.95
C TYR A 26 4.22 7.14 15.54
N LYS A 27 5.23 7.24 14.69
CA LYS A 27 5.72 8.51 14.15
C LYS A 27 4.79 9.10 13.08
N TYR A 28 3.87 8.30 12.55
CA TYR A 28 3.01 8.67 11.44
C TYR A 28 1.55 8.70 11.88
N GLU A 29 0.73 9.47 11.17
CA GLU A 29 -0.71 9.39 11.32
C GLU A 29 -1.20 8.18 10.51
N VAL A 30 -1.69 7.15 11.20
CA VAL A 30 -2.14 5.90 10.59
C VAL A 30 -3.63 5.71 10.86
N ILE A 31 -4.39 5.47 9.80
CA ILE A 31 -5.82 5.17 9.88
C ILE A 31 -6.03 3.71 9.47
N ASP A 32 -6.69 2.95 10.34
CA ASP A 32 -6.96 1.52 10.13
C ASP A 32 -8.34 1.33 9.47
N TYR A 33 -8.34 0.73 8.29
CA TYR A 33 -9.56 0.46 7.53
C TYR A 33 -10.06 -0.99 7.66
N GLY A 34 -9.51 -1.76 8.59
CA GLY A 34 -9.94 -3.12 8.90
C GLY A 34 -9.02 -4.16 8.25
N THR A 35 -9.24 -5.44 8.46
CA THR A 35 -10.30 -6.00 9.32
C THR A 35 -9.95 -5.85 10.80
N ASP A 36 -10.92 -6.21 11.66
CA ASP A 36 -10.78 -6.00 13.11
C ASP A 36 -10.55 -7.29 13.89
N SER A 37 -10.42 -8.43 13.22
CA SER A 37 -10.21 -9.72 13.88
C SER A 37 -9.57 -10.72 12.91
N GLU A 38 -9.31 -11.93 13.42
CA GLU A 38 -8.81 -13.05 12.63
C GLU A 38 -9.93 -13.91 12.03
N ASP A 39 -11.19 -13.52 12.22
CA ASP A 39 -12.32 -14.22 11.61
C ASP A 39 -12.30 -14.03 10.10
N SER A 40 -12.59 -15.10 9.36
CA SER A 40 -12.50 -15.11 7.89
C SER A 40 -13.33 -14.01 7.26
N VAL A 41 -12.71 -13.24 6.37
CA VAL A 41 -13.33 -12.15 5.63
C VAL A 41 -12.87 -12.19 4.17
N ASP A 42 -13.57 -11.47 3.32
CA ASP A 42 -13.23 -11.35 1.91
C ASP A 42 -12.30 -10.14 1.70
N PHE A 43 -11.07 -10.38 1.24
CA PHE A 43 -10.06 -9.34 1.11
C PHE A 43 -10.48 -8.15 0.23
N PRO A 44 -11.27 -8.31 -0.85
CA PRO A 44 -11.64 -7.16 -1.69
C PRO A 44 -12.44 -6.08 -0.95
N VAL A 45 -13.18 -6.46 0.08
CA VAL A 45 -13.92 -5.50 0.92
C VAL A 45 -12.97 -4.49 1.54
N TYR A 46 -11.85 -4.96 2.06
CA TYR A 46 -10.86 -4.11 2.75
C TYR A 46 -9.93 -3.39 1.77
N ALA A 47 -9.62 -4.02 0.64
CA ALA A 47 -8.94 -3.35 -0.47
C ALA A 47 -9.75 -2.12 -0.93
N LYS A 48 -11.05 -2.29 -1.09
CA LYS A 48 -11.96 -1.23 -1.52
C LYS A 48 -11.99 -0.07 -0.53
N LYS A 49 -12.08 -0.37 0.77
CA LYS A 49 -12.06 0.66 1.82
C LYS A 49 -10.79 1.49 1.77
N LEU A 50 -9.64 0.84 1.64
CA LEU A 50 -8.35 1.52 1.55
C LEU A 50 -8.26 2.35 0.26
N GLY A 51 -8.63 1.77 -0.86
CA GLY A 51 -8.62 2.46 -2.15
C GLY A 51 -9.51 3.70 -2.16
N PHE A 52 -10.71 3.62 -1.62
CA PHE A 52 -11.60 4.77 -1.51
C PHE A 52 -11.00 5.87 -0.64
N ALA A 53 -10.34 5.50 0.46
CA ALA A 53 -9.68 6.48 1.32
C ALA A 53 -8.62 7.28 0.57
N ILE A 54 -7.85 6.62 -0.29
CA ILE A 54 -6.84 7.29 -1.13
C ILE A 54 -7.52 8.17 -2.19
N GLN A 55 -8.53 7.64 -2.88
CA GLN A 55 -9.28 8.39 -3.90
C GLN A 55 -9.93 9.64 -3.35
N ASN A 56 -10.42 9.58 -2.10
CA ASN A 56 -11.10 10.69 -1.44
C ASN A 56 -10.14 11.66 -0.71
N GLY A 57 -8.85 11.39 -0.74
CA GLY A 57 -7.87 12.24 -0.08
C GLY A 57 -7.83 12.12 1.45
N GLU A 58 -8.45 11.08 2.02
CA GLU A 58 -8.39 10.83 3.47
C GLU A 58 -6.99 10.42 3.91
N VAL A 59 -6.29 9.68 3.06
CA VAL A 59 -4.89 9.27 3.28
C VAL A 59 -4.10 9.46 1.98
N ASP A 60 -2.79 9.59 2.13
CA ASP A 60 -1.88 9.81 1.00
C ASP A 60 -1.30 8.51 0.46
N LEU A 61 -1.01 7.57 1.35
CA LEU A 61 -0.39 6.28 1.03
C LEU A 61 -1.15 5.16 1.72
N GLY A 62 -1.08 3.97 1.14
CA GLY A 62 -1.73 2.79 1.69
C GLY A 62 -0.79 1.62 1.88
N ILE A 63 -1.06 0.83 2.90
CA ILE A 63 -0.39 -0.44 3.19
C ILE A 63 -1.46 -1.50 3.29
N ALA A 64 -1.37 -2.53 2.47
CA ALA A 64 -2.32 -3.63 2.45
C ALA A 64 -1.60 -4.96 2.72
N ILE A 65 -2.18 -5.81 3.56
CA ILE A 65 -1.59 -7.09 3.92
C ILE A 65 -2.64 -8.19 3.78
N CYS A 66 -2.29 -9.26 3.12
CA CYS A 66 -3.08 -10.48 3.08
C CYS A 66 -2.15 -11.69 3.13
N GLY A 67 -2.65 -12.88 2.86
CA GLY A 67 -1.82 -14.08 2.93
C GLY A 67 -0.57 -14.01 2.05
N THR A 68 -0.72 -13.54 0.81
CA THR A 68 0.38 -13.46 -0.16
C THR A 68 0.70 -12.04 -0.62
N GLY A 69 -0.21 -11.10 -0.40
CA GLY A 69 -0.15 -9.76 -1.00
C GLY A 69 -0.70 -9.70 -2.41
N ILE A 70 -0.87 -10.85 -3.05
CA ILE A 70 -1.29 -10.93 -4.47
C ILE A 70 -2.73 -10.44 -4.64
N GLY A 71 -3.66 -10.98 -3.85
CA GLY A 71 -5.07 -10.61 -3.95
C GLY A 71 -5.32 -9.14 -3.69
N MET A 72 -4.72 -8.59 -2.64
CA MET A 72 -4.82 -7.17 -2.34
C MET A 72 -4.27 -6.31 -3.48
N SER A 73 -3.15 -6.71 -4.07
CA SER A 73 -2.55 -5.99 -5.20
C SER A 73 -3.49 -5.96 -6.40
N ILE A 74 -4.08 -7.10 -6.75
CA ILE A 74 -5.00 -7.19 -7.89
C ILE A 74 -6.22 -6.30 -7.66
N ALA A 75 -6.86 -6.43 -6.48
CA ALA A 75 -8.07 -5.68 -6.16
C ALA A 75 -7.83 -4.17 -6.17
N LEU A 76 -6.75 -3.73 -5.53
CA LEU A 76 -6.39 -2.31 -5.46
C LEU A 76 -6.10 -1.72 -6.83
N ASN A 77 -5.40 -2.45 -7.69
CA ASN A 77 -5.09 -1.97 -9.03
C ASN A 77 -6.28 -1.92 -9.98
N LYS A 78 -7.42 -2.50 -9.61
CA LYS A 78 -8.68 -2.33 -10.36
C LYS A 78 -9.36 -0.98 -10.08
N MET A 79 -8.89 -0.25 -9.10
CA MET A 79 -9.49 1.03 -8.69
C MET A 79 -8.75 2.19 -9.35
N LYS A 80 -9.48 3.15 -9.89
CA LYS A 80 -8.89 4.32 -10.57
C LYS A 80 -8.02 5.12 -9.62
N GLY A 81 -6.83 5.51 -10.09
CA GLY A 81 -5.88 6.30 -9.33
C GLY A 81 -5.10 5.52 -8.29
N ILE A 82 -5.28 4.20 -8.20
CA ILE A 82 -4.53 3.36 -7.28
C ILE A 82 -3.42 2.65 -8.05
N TYR A 83 -2.18 2.87 -7.60
CA TYR A 83 -0.98 2.22 -8.11
C TYR A 83 -0.39 1.40 -6.98
N CYS A 84 -0.77 0.13 -6.95
CA CYS A 84 -0.35 -0.79 -5.89
C CYS A 84 0.78 -1.70 -6.39
N ALA A 85 1.87 -1.72 -5.64
CA ALA A 85 2.96 -2.64 -5.90
C ALA A 85 2.97 -3.74 -4.84
N LYS A 86 2.99 -5.00 -5.27
CA LYS A 86 3.29 -6.09 -4.35
C LYS A 86 4.78 -6.10 -4.11
N VAL A 87 5.20 -5.93 -2.86
CA VAL A 87 6.60 -5.81 -2.50
C VAL A 87 7.01 -6.88 -1.50
N SER A 88 8.21 -7.42 -1.67
CA SER A 88 8.75 -8.48 -0.83
C SER A 88 10.09 -8.11 -0.20
N ASN A 89 10.68 -6.98 -0.59
CA ASN A 89 11.97 -6.53 -0.09
C ASN A 89 12.10 -5.01 -0.19
N VAL A 90 13.14 -4.49 0.45
CA VAL A 90 13.41 -3.05 0.51
C VAL A 90 13.65 -2.45 -0.88
N SER A 91 14.35 -3.17 -1.76
CA SER A 91 14.63 -2.69 -3.12
C SER A 91 13.33 -2.43 -3.88
N GLU A 92 12.38 -3.35 -3.83
CA GLU A 92 11.07 -3.18 -4.47
C GLU A 92 10.29 -2.01 -3.88
N ALA A 93 10.37 -1.81 -2.58
CA ALA A 93 9.71 -0.68 -1.90
C ALA A 93 10.26 0.66 -2.39
N VAL A 94 11.57 0.76 -2.61
CA VAL A 94 12.19 1.97 -3.16
C VAL A 94 11.80 2.16 -4.62
N LEU A 95 11.92 1.12 -5.44
CA LEU A 95 11.69 1.22 -6.87
C LEU A 95 10.23 1.53 -7.21
N CYS A 96 9.27 0.97 -6.47
CA CYS A 96 7.86 1.23 -6.75
C CYS A 96 7.50 2.71 -6.55
N LYS A 97 8.19 3.40 -5.64
CA LYS A 97 8.01 4.84 -5.43
C LYS A 97 8.82 5.65 -6.46
N SER A 98 10.11 5.39 -6.55
CA SER A 98 11.01 6.20 -7.38
C SER A 98 10.70 6.10 -8.87
N HIS A 99 10.28 4.93 -9.34
CA HIS A 99 10.00 4.69 -10.77
C HIS A 99 8.51 4.77 -11.12
N ASN A 100 7.63 4.29 -10.26
CA ASN A 100 6.21 4.14 -10.60
C ASN A 100 5.28 5.03 -9.78
N ASN A 101 5.81 5.78 -8.83
CA ASN A 101 5.01 6.64 -7.96
C ASN A 101 3.84 5.88 -7.32
N ALA A 102 4.10 4.65 -6.88
CA ALA A 102 3.08 3.82 -6.24
C ALA A 102 2.54 4.52 -4.99
N ASN A 103 1.23 4.45 -4.81
CA ASN A 103 0.59 5.02 -3.62
C ASN A 103 0.11 3.95 -2.63
N VAL A 104 0.22 2.67 -3.00
CA VAL A 104 -0.07 1.56 -2.10
C VAL A 104 0.99 0.49 -2.28
N ILE A 105 1.35 -0.18 -1.19
CA ILE A 105 2.09 -1.45 -1.25
C ILE A 105 1.23 -2.56 -0.67
N ALA A 106 1.36 -3.75 -1.25
CA ALA A 106 0.73 -4.97 -0.74
C ALA A 106 1.83 -5.94 -0.32
N MET A 107 1.69 -6.53 0.86
CA MET A 107 2.68 -7.44 1.43
C MET A 107 2.05 -8.75 1.86
N SER A 108 2.87 -9.80 1.89
CA SER A 108 2.51 -11.10 2.44
C SER A 108 2.65 -11.12 3.96
N GLU A 109 1.74 -11.82 4.63
CA GLU A 109 1.85 -12.09 6.08
C GLU A 109 3.11 -12.88 6.45
N ASP A 110 3.71 -13.58 5.47
CA ASP A 110 4.88 -14.43 5.69
C ASP A 110 6.19 -13.65 5.83
N LEU A 111 6.20 -12.36 5.51
CA LEU A 111 7.37 -11.53 5.75
C LEU A 111 7.64 -11.39 7.24
N SER A 112 8.92 -11.36 7.62
CA SER A 112 9.27 -11.11 9.01
C SER A 112 8.84 -9.70 9.42
N GLU A 113 8.60 -9.51 10.71
CA GLU A 113 8.25 -8.22 11.28
C GLU A 113 9.30 -7.15 10.95
N ASP A 114 10.58 -7.51 11.07
CA ASP A 114 11.70 -6.61 10.76
C ASP A 114 11.71 -6.20 9.28
N ASP A 115 11.51 -7.16 8.37
CA ASP A 115 11.44 -6.86 6.94
C ASP A 115 10.26 -5.97 6.60
N MET A 116 9.08 -6.23 7.17
CA MET A 116 7.90 -5.40 6.94
C MET A 116 8.15 -3.95 7.35
N LEU A 117 8.74 -3.74 8.53
CA LEU A 117 9.03 -2.40 9.03
C LEU A 117 10.00 -1.66 8.13
N LYS A 118 11.06 -2.32 7.69
CA LYS A 118 12.04 -1.74 6.77
C LYS A 118 11.42 -1.37 5.41
N ILE A 119 10.58 -2.26 4.88
CA ILE A 119 9.85 -2.04 3.64
C ILE A 119 8.95 -0.81 3.75
N VAL A 120 8.16 -0.74 4.81
CA VAL A 120 7.21 0.35 5.03
C VAL A 120 7.94 1.69 5.18
N GLU A 121 9.02 1.73 5.97
CA GLU A 121 9.82 2.95 6.14
C GLU A 121 10.38 3.44 4.81
N LYS A 122 10.90 2.55 3.98
CA LYS A 122 11.43 2.91 2.67
C LYS A 122 10.32 3.38 1.73
N PHE A 123 9.17 2.70 1.75
CA PHE A 123 8.03 3.11 0.94
C PHE A 123 7.57 4.53 1.29
N ILE A 124 7.41 4.82 2.57
CA ILE A 124 6.94 6.14 3.02
C ILE A 124 7.94 7.24 2.65
N ASN A 125 9.24 6.99 2.82
CA ASN A 125 10.27 8.02 2.73
C ASN A 125 10.94 8.16 1.36
N THR A 126 10.61 7.31 0.39
CA THR A 126 11.18 7.42 -0.96
C THR A 126 10.28 8.29 -1.84
N PRO A 127 10.81 9.40 -2.40
CA PRO A 127 10.04 10.23 -3.32
C PRO A 127 9.99 9.62 -4.72
N PHE A 128 9.01 10.06 -5.51
CA PHE A 128 9.04 9.80 -6.95
C PHE A 128 10.19 10.58 -7.56
N SER A 129 10.97 9.95 -8.45
CA SER A 129 12.18 10.55 -9.01
C SER A 129 11.91 11.71 -9.98
N ASN A 130 10.70 11.77 -10.56
CA ASN A 130 10.33 12.75 -11.58
C ASN A 130 11.21 12.74 -12.84
N VAL A 131 11.92 11.63 -13.09
CA VAL A 131 12.67 11.45 -14.33
C VAL A 131 11.67 11.42 -15.51
N ILE A 132 11.95 12.17 -16.54
CA ILE A 132 11.01 12.40 -17.66
C ILE A 132 10.41 11.11 -18.22
N LYS A 133 11.24 10.08 -18.45
CA LYS A 133 10.75 8.80 -18.99
C LYS A 133 9.78 8.09 -18.04
N TYR A 134 9.98 8.22 -16.73
CA TYR A 134 9.08 7.62 -15.73
C TYR A 134 7.76 8.39 -15.62
N VAL A 135 7.83 9.72 -15.66
CA VAL A 135 6.61 10.55 -15.73
C VAL A 135 5.76 10.16 -16.93
N ARG A 136 6.39 10.08 -18.11
CA ARG A 136 5.71 9.70 -19.35
C ARG A 136 5.06 8.32 -19.26
N ARG A 137 5.83 7.33 -18.79
CA ARG A 137 5.34 5.93 -18.70
C ARG A 137 4.20 5.80 -17.71
N ASN A 138 4.29 6.46 -16.55
CA ASN A 138 3.22 6.41 -15.55
C ASN A 138 1.96 7.12 -16.05
N ASN A 139 2.09 8.20 -16.82
CA ASN A 139 0.95 8.85 -17.46
C ASN A 139 0.27 7.91 -18.48
N MET A 140 1.04 7.10 -19.20
CA MET A 140 0.48 6.09 -20.12
C MET A 140 -0.29 5.01 -19.35
N VAL A 141 0.20 4.63 -18.17
CA VAL A 141 -0.53 3.69 -17.29
C VAL A 141 -1.86 4.31 -16.85
N SER A 142 -1.85 5.58 -16.44
CA SER A 142 -3.08 6.28 -16.05
C SER A 142 -4.11 6.32 -17.16
N GLU A 143 -3.68 6.47 -18.41
CA GLU A 143 -4.58 6.51 -19.57
C GLU A 143 -5.35 5.20 -19.77
N LEU A 144 -4.79 4.07 -19.31
CA LEU A 144 -5.46 2.77 -19.40
C LEU A 144 -6.78 2.73 -18.63
N GLU A 145 -6.95 3.57 -17.62
CA GLU A 145 -8.19 3.65 -16.84
C GLU A 145 -9.38 4.15 -17.66
N ASN A 146 -9.12 4.80 -18.78
CA ASN A 146 -10.14 5.41 -19.65
C ASN A 146 -10.35 4.66 -20.96
N ASP A 147 -9.62 3.56 -21.17
CA ASP A 147 -9.71 2.74 -22.39
C ASP A 147 -10.85 1.70 -22.33
#